data_5cf018acd1678ae6d81e22d2d6473706
#
_entry.id   5cf018acd1678ae6d81e22d2d6473706
#
_cell.length_a   1.000
_cell.length_b   1.000
_cell.length_c   1.000
_cell.angle_alpha   90.00
_cell.angle_beta   90.00
_cell.angle_gamma   90.00
#
_symmetry.space_group_name_H-M   'P 1'
#
loop_
_entity.id
_entity.type
_entity.pdbx_description
1 polymer ?
#
loop_
_entity_poly.entity_id
_entity_poly.type
_entity_poly.pdbx_seq_one_letter_code
_entity_poly.pdbx_strand_id
1 'polypeptide(L)'
;MVISDQRFRPKDKTEYLAWLEQNEQAMLAQFIESKGKLTTELKGLKDRLQEMNRQSQDLLQPYYQAQRRYFEHLYYNDRDTWIVLDPVISVHPDEIFFECFSEDESSYGKLSCSHNVFTNVGEKACGTTNIDYSDGLYQEFQKIRSYKRTTLAIDPGGFAVKTGDDAGFDEKKIDLPESWVRGFLQVSSAMTLPMASVQLHPMDVHNICFLLRRRKERVGPRSLRYLLTPGEPVRVTLDPWNIEIVCARSIYSGPEPRQIRVWGRRRLHILERLIPVARGFTLHLLGDGMPSFYVAELGDMSFTLGLSGWTANDWSRLGNFDLLAPRGNVDEFTLRRVYTALAENWCESAPSLARRLHTDEAVVKSALAVYSQKGQVLYDLAGGVYRIRELSREPLPLEQLRFSSEREAKADNFINAKLVKVESQERTAEGVRIAGSVLDNAVKYQASIVVDDDQRLRDAGCECFFWKQNRLRKGPCEHMLALRRAS
;
A
#
# COMPACT_ATOMS: atom_id res chain seq x y z
N MET A 1 8.25 3.47 -44.41
CA MET A 1 7.26 2.93 -45.36
C MET A 1 7.95 2.68 -46.68
N VAL A 2 8.38 1.45 -46.99
CA VAL A 2 8.94 1.09 -48.26
C VAL A 2 7.78 0.70 -49.16
N ILE A 3 7.42 1.56 -50.08
CA ILE A 3 6.43 1.27 -51.08
C ILE A 3 7.15 0.49 -52.16
N SER A 4 6.99 -0.81 -52.16
CA SER A 4 7.42 -1.66 -53.30
C SER A 4 6.42 -1.48 -54.40
N ASP A 5 6.67 -0.48 -55.28
CA ASP A 5 5.92 -0.39 -56.53
C ASP A 5 6.51 -1.37 -57.53
N GLN A 6 5.82 -2.45 -57.83
CA GLN A 6 6.21 -3.47 -58.83
C GLN A 6 6.33 -2.91 -60.26
N ARG A 7 5.95 -1.65 -60.50
CA ARG A 7 6.05 -0.93 -61.76
C ARG A 7 7.28 -0.07 -61.87
N PHE A 8 8.17 -0.05 -60.82
CA PHE A 8 9.38 0.73 -60.84
C PHE A 8 10.40 0.09 -61.85
N ARG A 9 10.56 0.69 -63.00
CA ARG A 9 11.64 0.42 -63.93
C ARG A 9 12.78 1.40 -63.65
N PRO A 10 14.03 0.93 -63.34
CA PRO A 10 15.12 1.82 -63.16
C PRO A 10 15.34 2.64 -64.45
N LYS A 11 15.25 3.96 -64.35
CA LYS A 11 15.58 4.86 -65.45
C LYS A 11 17.05 4.72 -65.80
N ASP A 12 17.36 4.85 -67.07
CA ASP A 12 18.73 4.94 -67.50
C ASP A 12 19.40 6.15 -66.83
N LYS A 13 20.54 5.90 -66.17
CA LYS A 13 21.25 6.87 -65.38
C LYS A 13 22.45 7.48 -66.09
N THR A 14 22.65 7.14 -67.34
CA THR A 14 23.84 7.51 -68.11
C THR A 14 24.01 9.02 -68.22
N GLU A 15 22.94 9.76 -68.50
CA GLU A 15 22.94 11.22 -68.51
C GLU A 15 23.17 11.82 -67.10
N TYR A 16 22.59 11.24 -66.10
CA TYR A 16 22.80 11.68 -64.75
C TYR A 16 24.23 11.45 -64.23
N LEU A 17 24.84 10.31 -64.59
CA LEU A 17 26.23 10.01 -64.24
C LEU A 17 27.21 10.95 -64.97
N ALA A 18 26.98 11.23 -66.24
CA ALA A 18 27.74 12.22 -66.98
C ALA A 18 27.67 13.63 -66.46
N TRP A 19 26.45 14.04 -66.05
CA TRP A 19 26.21 15.32 -65.38
C TRP A 19 26.89 15.37 -63.99
N LEU A 20 26.81 14.27 -63.21
CA LEU A 20 27.45 14.14 -61.91
C LEU A 20 28.96 14.29 -62.01
N GLU A 21 29.56 13.61 -62.95
CA GLU A 21 31.04 13.64 -63.22
C GLU A 21 31.53 15.05 -63.57
N GLN A 22 30.71 15.82 -64.31
CA GLN A 22 31.04 17.23 -64.65
C GLN A 22 30.86 18.19 -63.48
N ASN A 23 29.98 17.90 -62.56
CA ASN A 23 29.58 18.83 -61.47
C ASN A 23 30.08 18.39 -60.09
N GLU A 24 30.66 17.19 -59.97
CA GLU A 24 31.02 16.58 -58.67
C GLU A 24 31.95 17.46 -57.84
N GLN A 25 32.96 18.04 -58.42
CA GLN A 25 33.90 18.90 -57.70
C GLN A 25 33.26 20.18 -57.18
N ALA A 26 32.35 20.81 -57.95
CA ALA A 26 31.64 22.02 -57.54
C ALA A 26 30.62 21.72 -56.45
N MET A 27 29.94 20.58 -56.56
CA MET A 27 28.99 20.12 -55.56
C MET A 27 29.66 19.75 -54.23
N LEU A 28 30.83 19.05 -54.31
CA LEU A 28 31.65 18.73 -53.15
C LEU A 28 32.14 19.99 -52.43
N ALA A 29 32.62 20.99 -53.21
CA ALA A 29 33.06 22.27 -52.64
C ALA A 29 31.95 22.99 -51.93
N GLN A 30 30.74 23.07 -52.51
CA GLN A 30 29.58 23.65 -51.88
C GLN A 30 29.14 22.86 -50.63
N PHE A 31 29.22 21.53 -50.70
CA PHE A 31 28.90 20.68 -49.55
C PHE A 31 29.89 20.90 -48.41
N ILE A 32 31.19 20.96 -48.68
CA ILE A 32 32.22 21.21 -47.67
C ILE A 32 32.05 22.58 -47.03
N GLU A 33 31.79 23.62 -47.86
CA GLU A 33 31.53 24.96 -47.34
C GLU A 33 30.26 25.02 -46.45
N SER A 34 29.17 24.42 -46.91
CA SER A 34 27.93 24.31 -46.16
C SER A 34 28.11 23.55 -44.85
N LYS A 35 28.83 22.42 -44.91
CA LYS A 35 29.18 21.61 -43.74
C LYS A 35 30.06 22.38 -42.75
N GLY A 36 31.01 23.18 -43.24
CA GLY A 36 31.85 24.05 -42.40
C GLY A 36 31.01 25.11 -41.65
N LYS A 37 30.11 25.79 -42.38
CA LYS A 37 29.21 26.78 -41.79
C LYS A 37 28.31 26.16 -40.74
N LEU A 38 27.65 25.02 -41.03
CA LEU A 38 26.81 24.30 -40.12
C LEU A 38 27.58 23.78 -38.91
N THR A 39 28.82 23.33 -39.07
CA THR A 39 29.67 22.87 -37.96
C THR A 39 30.02 24.02 -37.02
N THR A 40 30.31 25.21 -37.56
CA THR A 40 30.60 26.42 -36.77
C THR A 40 29.37 26.89 -36.02
N GLU A 41 28.21 26.90 -36.69
CA GLU A 41 26.95 27.26 -36.08
C GLU A 41 26.55 26.28 -34.96
N LEU A 42 26.74 24.99 -35.19
CA LEU A 42 26.49 23.93 -34.23
C LEU A 42 27.41 24.03 -33.00
N LYS A 43 28.65 24.42 -33.19
CA LYS A 43 29.59 24.72 -32.11
C LYS A 43 29.09 25.92 -31.29
N GLY A 44 28.73 27.03 -31.95
CA GLY A 44 28.21 28.21 -31.30
C GLY A 44 26.90 27.93 -30.51
N LEU A 45 26.02 27.09 -31.04
CA LEU A 45 24.83 26.65 -30.34
C LEU A 45 25.13 25.78 -29.11
N LYS A 46 26.13 24.87 -29.22
CA LYS A 46 26.60 24.07 -28.10
C LYS A 46 27.20 24.91 -26.98
N ASP A 47 28.02 25.89 -27.34
CA ASP A 47 28.64 26.82 -26.38
C ASP A 47 27.57 27.65 -25.66
N ARG A 48 26.53 28.13 -26.38
CA ARG A 48 25.36 28.83 -25.81
C ARG A 48 24.57 27.91 -24.87
N LEU A 49 24.29 26.68 -25.28
CA LEU A 49 23.58 25.72 -24.47
C LEU A 49 24.35 25.39 -23.17
N GLN A 50 25.69 25.26 -23.28
CA GLN A 50 26.53 25.04 -22.11
C GLN A 50 26.51 26.20 -21.14
N GLU A 51 26.55 27.44 -21.63
CA GLU A 51 26.45 28.64 -20.81
C GLU A 51 25.06 28.77 -20.17
N MET A 52 23.99 28.53 -20.93
CA MET A 52 22.62 28.52 -20.39
C MET A 52 22.43 27.44 -19.33
N ASN A 53 23.00 26.25 -19.53
CA ASN A 53 22.97 25.18 -18.54
C ASN A 53 23.71 25.58 -17.26
N ARG A 54 24.87 26.26 -17.38
CA ARG A 54 25.61 26.77 -16.23
C ARG A 54 24.79 27.79 -15.45
N GLN A 55 24.23 28.79 -16.16
CA GLN A 55 23.38 29.82 -15.53
C GLN A 55 22.13 29.21 -14.90
N SER A 56 21.51 28.21 -15.54
CA SER A 56 20.39 27.46 -14.99
C SER A 56 20.77 26.67 -13.73
N GLN A 57 21.96 26.04 -13.72
CA GLN A 57 22.45 25.35 -12.53
C GLN A 57 22.68 26.33 -11.39
N ASP A 58 23.33 27.46 -11.64
CA ASP A 58 23.59 28.47 -10.61
C ASP A 58 22.29 29.05 -10.06
N LEU A 59 21.30 29.32 -10.91
CA LEU A 59 19.98 29.84 -10.52
C LEU A 59 19.19 28.80 -9.72
N LEU A 60 19.25 27.51 -10.10
CA LEU A 60 18.49 26.44 -9.48
C LEU A 60 19.20 25.81 -8.29
N GLN A 61 20.49 26.10 -8.08
CA GLN A 61 21.27 25.57 -6.97
C GLN A 61 20.61 25.78 -5.59
N PRO A 62 20.09 26.97 -5.24
CA PRO A 62 19.39 27.17 -3.97
C PRO A 62 18.13 26.29 -3.84
N TYR A 63 17.41 26.10 -4.95
CA TYR A 63 16.25 25.22 -4.99
C TYR A 63 16.66 23.76 -4.71
N TYR A 64 17.68 23.26 -5.42
CA TYR A 64 18.14 21.87 -5.22
C TYR A 64 18.77 21.68 -3.83
N GLN A 65 19.44 22.68 -3.28
CA GLN A 65 19.91 22.63 -1.90
C GLN A 65 18.76 22.60 -0.89
N ALA A 66 17.72 23.42 -1.10
CA ALA A 66 16.52 23.40 -0.26
C ALA A 66 15.78 22.05 -0.40
N GLN A 67 15.66 21.54 -1.61
CA GLN A 67 15.09 20.22 -1.88
C GLN A 67 15.89 19.11 -1.17
N ARG A 68 17.23 19.13 -1.29
CA ARG A 68 18.11 18.17 -0.61
C ARG A 68 17.97 18.24 0.91
N ARG A 69 17.97 19.44 1.50
CA ARG A 69 17.72 19.62 2.93
C ARG A 69 16.34 19.14 3.36
N TYR A 70 15.34 19.33 2.51
CA TYR A 70 13.98 18.83 2.76
C TYR A 70 13.95 17.30 2.75
N PHE A 71 14.60 16.65 1.77
CA PHE A 71 14.71 15.20 1.72
C PHE A 71 15.56 14.63 2.86
N GLU A 72 16.66 15.29 3.22
CA GLU A 72 17.44 14.94 4.41
C GLU A 72 16.60 15.08 5.69
N HIS A 73 15.80 16.15 5.80
CA HIS A 73 14.87 16.31 6.91
C HIS A 73 13.81 15.21 6.95
N LEU A 74 13.24 14.84 5.81
CA LEU A 74 12.31 13.71 5.71
C LEU A 74 13.01 12.40 6.08
N TYR A 75 14.19 12.15 5.57
CA TYR A 75 14.97 10.95 5.86
C TYR A 75 15.25 10.78 7.36
N TYR A 76 15.57 11.87 8.06
CA TYR A 76 15.86 11.82 9.49
C TYR A 76 14.62 11.91 10.40
N ASN A 77 13.52 12.53 9.93
CA ASN A 77 12.37 12.82 10.77
C ASN A 77 11.05 12.17 10.28
N ASP A 78 10.98 11.70 9.04
CA ASP A 78 9.78 11.12 8.41
C ASP A 78 10.21 10.03 7.39
N ARG A 79 11.15 9.19 7.80
CA ARG A 79 11.81 8.14 7.01
C ARG A 79 10.79 7.17 6.38
N ASP A 80 9.68 7.02 7.08
CA ASP A 80 8.62 6.05 6.83
C ASP A 80 7.81 6.30 5.54
N THR A 81 8.04 7.44 4.86
CA THR A 81 7.21 7.84 3.70
C THR A 81 7.76 7.35 2.35
N TRP A 82 8.98 6.84 2.28
CA TRP A 82 9.71 6.67 1.03
C TRP A 82 10.14 5.25 0.69
N ILE A 83 10.26 4.37 1.68
CA ILE A 83 10.76 3.02 1.47
C ILE A 83 9.59 2.05 1.53
N VAL A 84 9.48 1.23 0.52
CA VAL A 84 8.55 0.10 0.44
C VAL A 84 9.33 -1.13 0.86
N LEU A 85 8.74 -1.94 1.72
CA LEU A 85 9.30 -3.22 2.11
C LEU A 85 9.11 -4.25 0.97
N ASP A 86 9.88 -5.31 1.03
CA ASP A 86 9.97 -6.36 0.02
C ASP A 86 8.61 -6.93 -0.36
N PRO A 87 8.29 -7.02 -1.66
CA PRO A 87 6.96 -7.43 -2.09
C PRO A 87 6.78 -8.95 -2.04
N VAL A 88 5.54 -9.34 -1.70
CA VAL A 88 5.00 -10.67 -1.95
C VAL A 88 4.32 -10.66 -3.31
N ILE A 89 4.68 -11.57 -4.20
CA ILE A 89 4.15 -11.69 -5.54
C ILE A 89 3.30 -12.96 -5.61
N SER A 90 2.07 -12.84 -6.07
CA SER A 90 1.18 -13.98 -6.28
C SER A 90 0.72 -14.04 -7.74
N VAL A 91 0.83 -15.20 -8.33
CA VAL A 91 0.35 -15.50 -9.69
C VAL A 91 -0.92 -16.33 -9.57
N HIS A 92 -1.99 -15.86 -10.19
CA HIS A 92 -3.32 -16.48 -10.22
C HIS A 92 -3.77 -16.77 -11.65
N PRO A 93 -4.84 -17.53 -11.85
CA PRO A 93 -5.36 -17.83 -13.20
C PRO A 93 -5.78 -16.58 -13.99
N ASP A 94 -6.22 -15.52 -13.29
CA ASP A 94 -6.82 -14.31 -13.85
C ASP A 94 -5.93 -13.07 -13.74
N GLU A 95 -5.06 -13.00 -12.71
CA GLU A 95 -4.21 -11.82 -12.44
C GLU A 95 -2.88 -12.19 -11.80
N ILE A 96 -1.96 -11.25 -11.82
CA ILE A 96 -0.77 -11.22 -10.97
C ILE A 96 -0.93 -10.06 -10.02
N PHE A 97 -0.61 -10.26 -8.72
CA PHE A 97 -0.62 -9.16 -7.77
C PHE A 97 0.62 -9.11 -6.90
N PHE A 98 0.95 -7.89 -6.50
CA PHE A 98 2.10 -7.53 -5.69
C PHE A 98 1.60 -6.91 -4.39
N GLU A 99 2.01 -7.45 -3.26
CA GLU A 99 1.65 -6.94 -1.93
C GLU A 99 2.89 -6.45 -1.20
N CYS A 100 2.82 -5.31 -0.54
CA CYS A 100 3.93 -4.77 0.25
C CYS A 100 3.44 -3.89 1.40
N PHE A 101 4.35 -3.58 2.33
CA PHE A 101 4.15 -2.58 3.37
C PHE A 101 5.04 -1.35 3.13
N SER A 102 4.65 -0.20 3.68
CA SER A 102 5.58 0.92 3.88
C SER A 102 6.63 0.57 4.93
N GLU A 103 7.78 1.27 4.94
CA GLU A 103 8.87 1.02 5.91
C GLU A 103 8.38 1.08 7.37
N ASP A 104 7.47 1.99 7.67
CA ASP A 104 6.84 2.11 9.00
C ASP A 104 5.74 1.07 9.25
N GLU A 105 5.52 0.16 8.29
CA GLU A 105 4.51 -0.89 8.33
C GLU A 105 3.07 -0.38 8.60
N SER A 106 2.85 0.93 8.46
CA SER A 106 1.55 1.55 8.72
C SER A 106 0.61 1.54 7.53
N SER A 107 1.15 1.36 6.33
CA SER A 107 0.41 1.28 5.08
C SER A 107 0.68 -0.06 4.39
N TYR A 108 -0.37 -0.66 3.89
CA TYR A 108 -0.33 -1.82 3.02
C TYR A 108 -0.67 -1.39 1.60
N GLY A 109 0.04 -1.93 0.62
CA GLY A 109 -0.22 -1.73 -0.80
C GLY A 109 -0.41 -3.06 -1.51
N LYS A 110 -1.46 -3.18 -2.34
CA LYS A 110 -1.64 -4.30 -3.27
C LYS A 110 -1.87 -3.74 -4.67
N LEU A 111 -0.99 -4.07 -5.60
CA LEU A 111 -1.17 -3.80 -7.02
C LEU A 111 -1.62 -5.08 -7.71
N SER A 112 -2.81 -5.10 -8.29
CA SER A 112 -3.34 -6.20 -9.10
C SER A 112 -3.25 -5.85 -10.57
N CYS A 113 -2.78 -6.79 -11.38
CA CYS A 113 -2.66 -6.70 -12.82
C CYS A 113 -3.36 -7.89 -13.47
N SER A 114 -4.50 -7.66 -14.13
CA SER A 114 -5.13 -8.68 -14.97
C SER A 114 -4.15 -9.19 -16.02
N HIS A 115 -4.27 -10.45 -16.42
CA HIS A 115 -3.43 -10.98 -17.50
C HIS A 115 -3.61 -10.22 -18.82
N ASN A 116 -4.69 -9.47 -19.00
CA ASN A 116 -4.93 -8.63 -20.18
C ASN A 116 -3.92 -7.44 -20.28
N VAL A 117 -3.28 -7.09 -19.19
CA VAL A 117 -2.21 -6.06 -19.18
C VAL A 117 -0.96 -6.54 -19.91
N PHE A 118 -0.76 -7.86 -19.96
CA PHE A 118 0.45 -8.48 -20.52
C PHE A 118 0.20 -9.00 -21.93
N THR A 119 1.20 -8.84 -22.78
CA THR A 119 1.23 -9.46 -24.11
C THR A 119 2.19 -10.65 -24.08
N ASN A 120 1.90 -11.70 -24.84
CA ASN A 120 2.75 -12.91 -24.93
C ASN A 120 2.97 -13.58 -23.56
N VAL A 121 1.89 -13.85 -22.85
CA VAL A 121 1.95 -14.59 -21.59
C VAL A 121 2.39 -16.03 -21.87
N GLY A 122 3.51 -16.47 -21.27
CA GLY A 122 4.04 -17.82 -21.38
C GLY A 122 3.29 -18.84 -20.51
N GLU A 123 3.95 -19.94 -20.16
CA GLU A 123 3.43 -20.91 -19.21
C GLU A 123 3.18 -20.27 -17.85
N LYS A 124 2.03 -20.61 -17.25
CA LYS A 124 1.61 -20.08 -15.95
C LYS A 124 1.57 -21.19 -14.92
N ALA A 125 2.24 -20.98 -13.80
CA ALA A 125 2.03 -21.76 -12.60
C ALA A 125 1.52 -20.82 -11.51
N CYS A 126 0.40 -21.16 -10.88
CA CYS A 126 -0.14 -20.39 -9.78
C CYS A 126 0.68 -20.63 -8.51
N GLY A 127 0.89 -19.58 -7.71
CA GLY A 127 1.66 -19.65 -6.48
C GLY A 127 2.04 -18.29 -5.95
N THR A 128 2.76 -18.31 -4.82
CA THR A 128 3.23 -17.11 -4.14
C THR A 128 4.74 -17.19 -3.90
N THR A 129 5.45 -16.10 -4.19
CA THR A 129 6.87 -15.91 -3.88
C THR A 129 7.10 -14.53 -3.26
N ASN A 130 8.21 -14.35 -2.58
CA ASN A 130 8.62 -13.09 -1.99
C ASN A 130 10.06 -12.78 -2.38
N ILE A 131 10.34 -11.53 -2.67
CA ILE A 131 11.62 -11.06 -3.17
C ILE A 131 12.07 -9.82 -2.40
N ASP A 132 13.37 -9.57 -2.40
CA ASP A 132 13.94 -8.29 -1.96
C ASP A 132 13.53 -7.17 -2.95
N TYR A 133 13.27 -5.97 -2.47
CA TYR A 133 13.06 -4.78 -3.31
C TYR A 133 14.31 -3.92 -3.33
N SER A 134 15.33 -4.43 -3.97
CA SER A 134 16.64 -3.79 -4.04
C SER A 134 16.65 -2.51 -4.89
N ASP A 135 17.66 -1.65 -4.68
CA ASP A 135 17.89 -0.49 -5.55
C ASP A 135 18.07 -0.89 -7.02
N GLY A 136 18.63 -2.05 -7.29
CA GLY A 136 18.78 -2.59 -8.65
C GLY A 136 17.43 -2.83 -9.32
N LEU A 137 16.51 -3.50 -8.62
CA LEU A 137 15.15 -3.74 -9.09
C LEU A 137 14.38 -2.41 -9.27
N TYR A 138 14.51 -1.48 -8.33
CA TYR A 138 13.92 -0.15 -8.46
C TYR A 138 14.39 0.57 -9.72
N GLN A 139 15.70 0.54 -10.03
CA GLN A 139 16.27 1.17 -11.24
C GLN A 139 15.74 0.51 -12.52
N GLU A 140 15.54 -0.80 -12.53
CA GLU A 140 14.94 -1.50 -13.68
C GLU A 140 13.49 -1.07 -13.92
N PHE A 141 12.68 -0.98 -12.87
CA PHE A 141 11.31 -0.46 -12.99
C PHE A 141 11.29 0.99 -13.52
N GLN A 142 12.28 1.82 -13.18
CA GLN A 142 12.37 3.19 -13.68
C GLN A 142 12.68 3.25 -15.20
N LYS A 143 13.13 2.16 -15.83
CA LYS A 143 13.37 2.08 -17.28
C LYS A 143 12.12 1.76 -18.09
N ILE A 144 11.03 1.29 -17.46
CA ILE A 144 9.78 0.92 -18.14
C ILE A 144 9.19 2.13 -18.85
N ARG A 145 8.87 1.95 -20.14
CA ARG A 145 8.21 2.95 -20.99
C ARG A 145 7.21 2.26 -21.91
N SER A 146 6.15 2.97 -22.30
CA SER A 146 5.11 2.46 -23.19
C SER A 146 5.63 2.01 -24.58
N TYR A 147 6.78 2.54 -25.02
CA TYR A 147 7.43 2.22 -26.28
C TYR A 147 8.57 1.20 -26.17
N LYS A 148 8.88 0.73 -24.97
CA LYS A 148 9.90 -0.29 -24.73
C LYS A 148 9.24 -1.60 -24.30
N ARG A 149 9.68 -2.71 -24.89
CA ARG A 149 9.26 -4.03 -24.44
C ARG A 149 9.84 -4.30 -23.05
N THR A 150 9.00 -4.63 -22.10
CA THR A 150 9.41 -5.10 -20.77
C THR A 150 8.95 -6.52 -20.59
N THR A 151 9.84 -7.39 -20.15
CA THR A 151 9.56 -8.80 -19.84
C THR A 151 9.68 -8.99 -18.34
N LEU A 152 8.67 -9.62 -17.75
CA LEU A 152 8.65 -10.04 -16.35
C LEU A 152 8.67 -11.56 -16.32
N ALA A 153 9.56 -12.15 -15.53
CA ALA A 153 9.57 -13.59 -15.26
C ALA A 153 9.45 -13.80 -13.75
N ILE A 154 8.48 -14.60 -13.37
CA ILE A 154 8.18 -14.92 -11.96
C ILE A 154 8.31 -16.41 -11.80
N ASP A 155 9.18 -16.86 -10.92
CA ASP A 155 9.35 -18.26 -10.58
C ASP A 155 9.42 -18.45 -9.05
N PRO A 156 9.32 -19.69 -8.53
CA PRO A 156 9.40 -19.93 -7.10
C PRO A 156 10.71 -19.50 -6.44
N GLY A 157 11.76 -19.28 -7.21
CA GLY A 157 13.09 -18.90 -6.74
C GLY A 157 13.37 -17.41 -6.83
N GLY A 158 12.51 -16.60 -7.50
CA GLY A 158 12.75 -15.18 -7.64
C GLY A 158 11.90 -14.47 -8.69
N PHE A 159 12.40 -13.31 -9.09
CA PHE A 159 11.72 -12.40 -10.03
C PHE A 159 12.75 -11.72 -10.94
N ALA A 160 12.52 -11.78 -12.23
CA ALA A 160 13.39 -11.15 -13.22
C ALA A 160 12.64 -10.07 -14.01
N VAL A 161 13.29 -8.93 -14.23
CA VAL A 161 12.79 -7.83 -15.06
C VAL A 161 13.81 -7.48 -16.12
N LYS A 162 13.34 -7.38 -17.36
CA LYS A 162 14.17 -6.95 -18.50
C LYS A 162 13.42 -5.93 -19.33
N THR A 163 14.03 -4.76 -19.56
CA THR A 163 13.46 -3.68 -20.39
C THR A 163 14.35 -3.40 -21.60
N GLY A 164 13.82 -3.62 -22.80
CA GLY A 164 14.56 -3.47 -24.06
C GLY A 164 15.61 -4.55 -24.24
N ASP A 165 16.80 -4.14 -24.74
CA ASP A 165 17.94 -5.03 -25.00
C ASP A 165 18.93 -5.09 -23.83
N ASP A 166 18.63 -4.43 -22.72
CA ASP A 166 19.47 -4.43 -21.52
C ASP A 166 19.60 -5.86 -20.93
N ALA A 167 20.64 -6.07 -20.12
CA ALA A 167 20.87 -7.37 -19.46
C ALA A 167 19.72 -7.82 -18.57
N GLY A 168 18.93 -6.86 -18.08
CA GLY A 168 17.87 -7.12 -17.10
C GLY A 168 18.42 -7.21 -15.68
N PHE A 169 17.53 -7.52 -14.73
CA PHE A 169 17.86 -7.66 -13.32
C PHE A 169 17.07 -8.83 -12.71
N ASP A 170 17.79 -9.68 -11.99
CA ASP A 170 17.21 -10.85 -11.32
C ASP A 170 17.26 -10.65 -9.80
N GLU A 171 16.10 -10.75 -9.16
CA GLU A 171 15.98 -10.69 -7.72
C GLU A 171 15.68 -12.08 -7.15
N LYS A 172 16.36 -12.45 -6.08
CA LYS A 172 16.21 -13.76 -5.45
C LYS A 172 15.09 -13.77 -4.43
N LYS A 173 14.49 -14.94 -4.25
CA LYS A 173 13.55 -15.18 -3.16
C LYS A 173 14.21 -14.96 -1.81
N ILE A 174 13.45 -14.34 -0.88
CA ILE A 174 13.80 -14.17 0.53
C ILE A 174 12.77 -14.87 1.42
N ASP A 175 13.10 -15.08 2.68
CA ASP A 175 12.14 -15.52 3.69
C ASP A 175 11.41 -14.32 4.29
N LEU A 176 10.09 -14.43 4.48
CA LEU A 176 9.30 -13.39 5.11
C LEU A 176 9.63 -13.28 6.60
N PRO A 177 9.98 -12.10 7.11
CA PRO A 177 10.10 -11.87 8.54
C PRO A 177 8.78 -12.16 9.28
N GLU A 178 8.84 -12.71 10.49
CA GLU A 178 7.64 -13.02 11.28
C GLU A 178 6.74 -11.79 11.52
N SER A 179 7.34 -10.61 11.69
CA SER A 179 6.59 -9.35 11.84
C SER A 179 5.71 -9.07 10.62
N TRP A 180 6.24 -9.33 9.41
CA TRP A 180 5.48 -9.11 8.18
C TRP A 180 4.40 -10.16 7.97
N VAL A 181 4.69 -11.41 8.29
CA VAL A 181 3.67 -12.47 8.31
C VAL A 181 2.49 -12.01 9.17
N ARG A 182 2.75 -11.51 10.38
CA ARG A 182 1.73 -10.96 11.27
C ARG A 182 0.96 -9.80 10.62
N GLY A 183 1.66 -8.88 9.96
CA GLY A 183 1.05 -7.77 9.22
C GLY A 183 0.08 -8.26 8.14
N PHE A 184 0.50 -9.22 7.32
CA PHE A 184 -0.35 -9.84 6.29
C PHE A 184 -1.56 -10.57 6.88
N LEU A 185 -1.41 -11.24 8.02
CA LEU A 185 -2.53 -11.87 8.72
C LEU A 185 -3.56 -10.83 9.19
N GLN A 186 -3.09 -9.71 9.74
CA GLN A 186 -3.97 -8.62 10.17
C GLN A 186 -4.70 -7.96 8.99
N VAL A 187 -4.01 -7.67 7.89
CA VAL A 187 -4.60 -7.13 6.66
C VAL A 187 -5.68 -8.07 6.13
N SER A 188 -5.34 -9.36 5.92
CA SER A 188 -6.27 -10.36 5.39
C SER A 188 -7.50 -10.50 6.29
N SER A 189 -7.27 -10.51 7.60
CA SER A 189 -8.32 -10.59 8.60
C SER A 189 -9.23 -9.34 8.60
N ALA A 190 -8.66 -8.14 8.50
CA ALA A 190 -9.42 -6.89 8.44
C ALA A 190 -10.30 -6.83 7.18
N MET A 191 -9.80 -7.29 6.04
CA MET A 191 -10.54 -7.29 4.78
C MET A 191 -11.79 -8.17 4.80
N THR A 192 -11.87 -9.16 5.70
CA THR A 192 -13.05 -10.04 5.85
C THR A 192 -14.14 -9.46 6.77
N LEU A 193 -13.88 -8.32 7.41
CA LEU A 193 -14.87 -7.67 8.29
C LEU A 193 -15.94 -6.91 7.47
N PRO A 194 -17.16 -6.79 7.99
CA PRO A 194 -18.18 -5.96 7.36
C PRO A 194 -17.77 -4.49 7.38
N MET A 195 -17.67 -3.87 6.21
CA MET A 195 -17.26 -2.48 6.02
C MET A 195 -18.34 -1.66 5.31
N ALA A 196 -18.37 -0.36 5.59
CA ALA A 196 -19.11 0.57 4.74
C ALA A 196 -18.31 0.84 3.47
N SER A 197 -18.95 0.65 2.30
CA SER A 197 -18.33 0.94 1.00
C SER A 197 -18.82 2.29 0.47
N VAL A 198 -17.88 3.10 -0.01
CA VAL A 198 -18.13 4.46 -0.52
C VAL A 198 -17.36 4.64 -1.82
N GLN A 199 -18.05 5.07 -2.88
CA GLN A 199 -17.37 5.41 -4.13
C GLN A 199 -17.04 6.89 -4.18
N LEU A 200 -15.81 7.23 -4.51
CA LEU A 200 -15.34 8.60 -4.71
C LEU A 200 -14.81 8.82 -6.12
N HIS A 201 -15.20 9.94 -6.68
CA HIS A 201 -14.64 10.42 -7.95
C HIS A 201 -13.18 10.86 -7.74
N PRO A 202 -12.24 10.64 -8.70
CA PRO A 202 -10.83 11.02 -8.55
C PRO A 202 -10.60 12.48 -8.13
N MET A 203 -11.40 13.42 -8.66
CA MET A 203 -11.30 14.83 -8.30
C MET A 203 -11.70 15.11 -6.85
N ASP A 204 -12.61 14.33 -6.26
CA ASP A 204 -12.97 14.48 -4.85
C ASP A 204 -11.85 13.97 -3.94
N VAL A 205 -11.19 12.84 -4.32
CA VAL A 205 -9.96 12.38 -3.67
C VAL A 205 -8.84 13.42 -3.79
N HIS A 206 -8.69 14.05 -4.98
CA HIS A 206 -7.75 15.15 -5.17
C HIS A 206 -7.99 16.29 -4.18
N ASN A 207 -9.25 16.73 -4.03
CA ASN A 207 -9.61 17.81 -3.12
C ASN A 207 -9.26 17.48 -1.65
N ILE A 208 -9.49 16.24 -1.23
CA ILE A 208 -9.10 15.76 0.10
C ILE A 208 -7.57 15.83 0.26
N CYS A 209 -6.82 15.24 -0.65
CA CYS A 209 -5.36 15.23 -0.60
C CYS A 209 -4.76 16.64 -0.66
N PHE A 210 -5.33 17.53 -1.50
CA PHE A 210 -4.92 18.92 -1.62
C PHE A 210 -5.04 19.67 -0.29
N LEU A 211 -6.14 19.52 0.44
CA LEU A 211 -6.32 20.10 1.77
C LEU A 211 -5.37 19.48 2.81
N LEU A 212 -5.21 18.18 2.79
CA LEU A 212 -4.28 17.47 3.69
C LEU A 212 -2.84 17.96 3.52
N ARG A 213 -2.42 18.28 2.29
CA ARG A 213 -1.09 18.82 1.99
C ARG A 213 -0.90 20.22 2.57
N ARG A 214 -1.93 21.05 2.54
CA ARG A 214 -1.90 22.43 3.04
C ARG A 214 -2.08 22.53 4.55
N ARG A 215 -2.75 21.54 5.16
CA ARG A 215 -3.11 21.54 6.57
C ARG A 215 -2.34 20.42 7.28
N LYS A 216 -1.29 20.82 7.97
CA LYS A 216 -0.47 19.91 8.80
C LYS A 216 -0.70 20.21 10.26
N GLU A 217 -1.09 19.19 11.03
CA GLU A 217 -1.28 19.29 12.48
C GLU A 217 -0.43 18.25 13.18
N ARG A 218 0.19 18.63 14.28
CA ARG A 218 1.01 17.74 15.11
C ARG A 218 0.25 17.23 16.33
N VAL A 219 -0.79 17.94 16.75
CA VAL A 219 -1.62 17.60 17.90
C VAL A 219 -2.98 17.10 17.40
N GLY A 220 -3.45 16.01 17.99
CA GLY A 220 -4.74 15.40 17.61
C GLY A 220 -5.97 16.23 17.99
N PRO A 221 -7.15 15.78 17.54
CA PRO A 221 -7.37 14.61 16.68
C PRO A 221 -6.96 14.84 15.23
N ARG A 222 -6.37 13.85 14.57
CA ARG A 222 -5.93 13.91 13.17
C ARG A 222 -6.71 12.94 12.30
N SER A 223 -8.02 12.98 12.44
CA SER A 223 -8.96 12.08 11.76
C SER A 223 -9.65 12.74 10.57
N LEU A 224 -10.32 11.90 9.78
CA LEU A 224 -11.33 12.28 8.79
C LEU A 224 -12.67 11.71 9.26
N ARG A 225 -13.72 12.52 9.21
CA ARG A 225 -15.09 12.09 9.47
C ARG A 225 -15.88 12.09 8.17
N TYR A 226 -16.33 10.91 7.75
CA TYR A 226 -17.20 10.74 6.60
C TYR A 226 -18.64 10.78 7.06
N LEU A 227 -19.42 11.72 6.52
CA LEU A 227 -20.87 11.77 6.68
C LEU A 227 -21.50 11.24 5.39
N LEU A 228 -22.21 10.15 5.51
CA LEU A 228 -22.77 9.35 4.43
C LEU A 228 -24.28 9.34 4.57
N THR A 229 -24.99 10.08 3.70
CA THR A 229 -26.45 10.12 3.64
C THR A 229 -26.90 9.53 2.28
N PRO A 230 -27.78 8.51 2.27
CA PRO A 230 -28.25 7.92 1.03
C PRO A 230 -28.78 8.96 0.03
N GLY A 231 -28.30 8.93 -1.20
CA GLY A 231 -28.71 9.86 -2.28
C GLY A 231 -28.07 11.24 -2.22
N GLU A 232 -27.26 11.56 -1.20
CA GLU A 232 -26.56 12.84 -1.08
C GLU A 232 -25.07 12.73 -1.41
N PRO A 233 -24.42 13.87 -1.76
CA PRO A 233 -22.96 13.93 -1.88
C PRO A 233 -22.27 13.54 -0.57
N VAL A 234 -21.22 12.76 -0.68
CA VAL A 234 -20.35 12.40 0.46
C VAL A 234 -19.74 13.67 1.04
N ARG A 235 -19.78 13.83 2.35
CA ARG A 235 -19.14 14.94 3.07
C ARG A 235 -18.00 14.41 3.92
N VAL A 236 -16.87 15.10 3.87
CA VAL A 236 -15.66 14.72 4.62
C VAL A 236 -15.21 15.90 5.45
N THR A 237 -15.15 15.72 6.76
CA THR A 237 -14.66 16.75 7.69
C THR A 237 -13.23 16.40 8.15
N LEU A 238 -12.34 17.39 8.06
CA LEU A 238 -10.95 17.29 8.51
C LEU A 238 -10.79 17.81 9.93
N ASP A 239 -10.46 16.93 10.87
CA ASP A 239 -10.11 17.32 12.24
C ASP A 239 -8.63 17.76 12.32
N PRO A 240 -8.23 18.70 13.22
CA PRO A 240 -9.07 19.39 14.22
C PRO A 240 -9.73 20.67 13.68
N TRP A 241 -9.53 21.02 12.42
CA TRP A 241 -9.97 22.32 11.87
C TRP A 241 -11.47 22.37 11.56
N ASN A 242 -12.19 21.26 11.64
CA ASN A 242 -13.58 21.13 11.21
C ASN A 242 -13.86 21.65 9.78
N ILE A 243 -12.87 21.51 8.89
CA ILE A 243 -13.04 21.88 7.50
C ILE A 243 -13.85 20.80 6.80
N GLU A 244 -15.02 21.18 6.29
CA GLU A 244 -15.87 20.29 5.51
C GLU A 244 -15.56 20.38 4.02
N ILE A 245 -15.46 19.23 3.37
CA ILE A 245 -15.38 19.05 1.93
C ILE A 245 -16.64 18.34 1.48
N VAL A 246 -17.36 18.95 0.54
CA VAL A 246 -18.47 18.30 -0.15
C VAL A 246 -17.94 17.63 -1.41
N CYS A 247 -17.99 16.33 -1.47
CA CYS A 247 -17.58 15.51 -2.62
C CYS A 247 -18.73 15.49 -3.65
N ALA A 248 -18.90 16.60 -4.37
CA ALA A 248 -20.08 16.83 -5.20
C ALA A 248 -20.26 15.83 -6.37
N ARG A 249 -19.18 15.11 -6.74
CA ARG A 249 -19.21 14.08 -7.80
C ARG A 249 -19.40 12.66 -7.25
N SER A 250 -19.50 12.52 -5.92
CA SER A 250 -19.52 11.24 -5.23
C SER A 250 -20.81 11.13 -4.40
N ILE A 251 -21.81 10.46 -4.96
CA ILE A 251 -23.11 10.26 -4.30
C ILE A 251 -23.07 8.95 -3.52
N TYR A 252 -23.46 8.99 -2.25
CA TYR A 252 -23.52 7.78 -1.43
C TYR A 252 -24.76 6.96 -1.79
N SER A 253 -24.54 5.69 -2.13
CA SER A 253 -25.57 4.72 -2.54
C SER A 253 -25.90 3.66 -1.49
N GLY A 254 -25.32 3.77 -0.30
CA GLY A 254 -25.61 2.80 0.77
C GLY A 254 -27.04 2.91 1.32
N PRO A 255 -27.52 1.88 2.03
CA PRO A 255 -28.92 1.79 2.45
C PRO A 255 -29.26 2.70 3.65
N GLU A 256 -28.27 3.07 4.45
CA GLU A 256 -28.49 3.77 5.72
C GLU A 256 -27.52 4.94 5.89
N PRO A 257 -27.93 6.02 6.57
CA PRO A 257 -27.01 7.11 6.91
C PRO A 257 -25.97 6.60 7.91
N ARG A 258 -24.71 6.99 7.70
CA ARG A 258 -23.58 6.62 8.55
C ARG A 258 -22.65 7.80 8.78
N GLN A 259 -22.09 7.86 9.97
CA GLN A 259 -20.96 8.72 10.26
C GLN A 259 -19.77 7.84 10.66
N ILE A 260 -18.69 7.90 9.88
CA ILE A 260 -17.53 7.04 10.06
C ILE A 260 -16.29 7.90 10.25
N ARG A 261 -15.56 7.64 11.32
CA ARG A 261 -14.34 8.36 11.64
C ARG A 261 -13.12 7.47 11.43
N VAL A 262 -12.15 7.95 10.66
CA VAL A 262 -10.94 7.20 10.30
C VAL A 262 -9.69 8.00 10.59
N TRP A 263 -8.57 7.32 10.83
CA TRP A 263 -7.26 7.90 11.09
C TRP A 263 -6.25 7.49 10.01
N GLY A 264 -5.01 7.95 10.14
CA GLY A 264 -3.96 7.64 9.16
C GLY A 264 -3.99 8.52 7.91
N ARG A 265 -4.74 9.62 7.91
CA ARG A 265 -5.00 10.50 6.74
C ARG A 265 -3.75 10.99 6.02
N ARG A 266 -2.59 11.15 6.69
CA ARG A 266 -1.33 11.57 6.06
C ARG A 266 -0.87 10.60 4.97
N ARG A 267 -1.18 9.32 5.12
CA ARG A 267 -0.82 8.25 4.20
C ARG A 267 -1.66 8.25 2.92
N LEU A 268 -2.77 8.97 2.90
CA LEU A 268 -3.61 9.14 1.69
C LEU A 268 -2.89 9.86 0.55
N HIS A 269 -1.79 10.56 0.82
CA HIS A 269 -0.94 11.16 -0.23
C HIS A 269 -0.38 10.14 -1.21
N ILE A 270 -0.31 8.86 -0.84
CA ILE A 270 0.05 7.77 -1.74
C ILE A 270 -0.90 7.72 -2.95
N LEU A 271 -2.18 8.01 -2.74
CA LEU A 271 -3.21 7.99 -3.79
C LEU A 271 -3.05 9.13 -4.80
N GLU A 272 -2.36 10.22 -4.46
CA GLU A 272 -2.21 11.37 -5.37
C GLU A 272 -1.58 11.00 -6.72
N ARG A 273 -0.65 10.04 -6.72
CA ARG A 273 0.01 9.56 -7.94
C ARG A 273 -0.92 8.77 -8.85
N LEU A 274 -1.99 8.21 -8.28
CA LEU A 274 -2.95 7.38 -9.01
C LEU A 274 -4.11 8.21 -9.58
N ILE A 275 -4.40 9.39 -9.01
CA ILE A 275 -5.52 10.24 -9.42
C ILE A 275 -5.57 10.51 -10.94
N PRO A 276 -4.45 10.83 -11.63
CA PRO A 276 -4.50 11.11 -13.07
C PRO A 276 -4.89 9.92 -13.94
N VAL A 277 -4.73 8.69 -13.44
CA VAL A 277 -4.96 7.43 -14.19
C VAL A 277 -6.13 6.62 -13.63
N ALA A 278 -6.64 6.96 -12.44
CA ALA A 278 -7.75 6.26 -11.81
C ALA A 278 -9.09 6.63 -12.46
N ARG A 279 -9.91 5.62 -12.70
CA ARG A 279 -11.32 5.80 -13.13
C ARG A 279 -12.22 6.16 -11.96
N GLY A 280 -11.94 5.63 -10.79
CA GLY A 280 -12.67 5.82 -9.55
C GLY A 280 -11.89 5.29 -8.35
N PHE A 281 -12.40 5.59 -7.16
CA PHE A 281 -11.90 5.06 -5.89
C PHE A 281 -13.06 4.46 -5.11
N THR A 282 -12.89 3.23 -4.66
CA THR A 282 -13.83 2.60 -3.71
C THR A 282 -13.16 2.54 -2.34
N LEU A 283 -13.80 3.15 -1.36
CA LEU A 283 -13.35 3.17 0.03
C LEU A 283 -14.10 2.11 0.82
N HIS A 284 -13.38 1.34 1.63
CA HIS A 284 -13.95 0.39 2.57
C HIS A 284 -13.55 0.81 3.98
N LEU A 285 -14.54 1.25 4.78
CA LEU A 285 -14.33 1.92 6.06
C LEU A 285 -14.90 1.08 7.19
N LEU A 286 -14.07 0.72 8.17
CA LEU A 286 -14.48 0.07 9.40
C LEU A 286 -14.85 1.11 10.47
N GLY A 287 -14.11 2.22 10.53
CA GLY A 287 -14.32 3.26 11.54
C GLY A 287 -13.63 2.99 12.88
N ASP A 288 -13.85 3.87 13.83
CA ASP A 288 -13.44 3.75 15.26
C ASP A 288 -11.97 3.33 15.47
N GLY A 289 -11.07 3.87 14.64
CA GLY A 289 -9.65 3.55 14.70
C GLY A 289 -9.26 2.20 14.13
N MET A 290 -10.21 1.45 13.61
CA MET A 290 -9.99 0.23 12.83
C MET A 290 -9.40 0.56 11.44
N PRO A 291 -8.83 -0.42 10.73
CA PRO A 291 -8.31 -0.24 9.39
C PRO A 291 -9.31 0.35 8.40
N SER A 292 -8.78 1.00 7.37
CA SER A 292 -9.54 1.47 6.20
C SER A 292 -8.79 1.13 4.93
N PHE A 293 -9.54 0.84 3.86
CA PHE A 293 -8.97 0.49 2.56
C PHE A 293 -9.48 1.41 1.47
N TYR A 294 -8.60 1.70 0.51
CA TYR A 294 -8.86 2.59 -0.61
C TYR A 294 -8.45 1.89 -1.89
N VAL A 295 -9.41 1.50 -2.70
CA VAL A 295 -9.18 0.78 -3.96
C VAL A 295 -9.27 1.77 -5.11
N ALA A 296 -8.17 1.98 -5.83
CA ALA A 296 -8.13 2.75 -7.07
C ALA A 296 -8.37 1.82 -8.26
N GLU A 297 -9.33 2.16 -9.12
CA GLU A 297 -9.64 1.43 -10.35
C GLU A 297 -8.81 2.01 -11.51
N LEU A 298 -7.93 1.21 -12.10
CA LEU A 298 -6.98 1.61 -13.13
C LEU A 298 -7.21 0.88 -14.47
N GLY A 299 -8.44 0.47 -14.74
CA GLY A 299 -8.79 -0.35 -15.92
C GLY A 299 -8.53 -1.83 -15.66
N ASP A 300 -7.61 -2.44 -16.41
CA ASP A 300 -7.20 -3.84 -16.20
C ASP A 300 -6.26 -4.02 -15.00
N MET A 301 -6.05 -2.97 -14.23
CA MET A 301 -5.30 -2.97 -12.98
C MET A 301 -6.11 -2.35 -11.85
N SER A 302 -5.75 -2.66 -10.62
CA SER A 302 -6.25 -1.97 -9.43
C SER A 302 -5.15 -1.81 -8.40
N PHE A 303 -5.25 -0.75 -7.58
CA PHE A 303 -4.35 -0.56 -6.45
C PHE A 303 -5.15 -0.41 -5.17
N THR A 304 -4.88 -1.25 -4.20
CA THR A 304 -5.49 -1.19 -2.86
C THR A 304 -4.48 -0.63 -1.87
N LEU A 305 -4.82 0.50 -1.25
CA LEU A 305 -4.11 1.05 -0.10
C LEU A 305 -4.85 0.66 1.18
N GLY A 306 -4.19 -0.04 2.09
CA GLY A 306 -4.71 -0.36 3.42
C GLY A 306 -4.02 0.47 4.51
N LEU A 307 -4.78 1.19 5.31
CA LEU A 307 -4.28 1.95 6.46
C LEU A 307 -4.60 1.21 7.76
N SER A 308 -3.63 1.11 8.66
CA SER A 308 -3.70 0.30 9.89
C SER A 308 -4.65 0.84 10.99
N GLY A 309 -5.38 1.91 10.73
CA GLY A 309 -6.29 2.53 11.69
C GLY A 309 -5.67 3.71 12.43
N TRP A 310 -5.66 3.69 13.77
CA TRP A 310 -5.11 4.79 14.58
C TRP A 310 -3.76 5.30 14.06
N THR A 311 -3.49 6.59 14.19
CA THR A 311 -2.26 7.21 13.67
C THR A 311 -0.97 6.58 14.20
N ALA A 312 -1.01 5.99 15.38
CA ALA A 312 0.12 5.31 16.02
C ALA A 312 0.23 3.81 15.66
N ASN A 313 -0.76 3.24 14.97
CA ASN A 313 -0.77 1.82 14.63
C ASN A 313 0.09 1.56 13.39
N ASP A 314 0.74 0.41 13.41
CA ASP A 314 1.29 -0.28 12.25
C ASP A 314 0.63 -1.67 12.12
N TRP A 315 0.86 -2.35 11.00
CA TRP A 315 0.25 -3.66 10.75
C TRP A 315 0.94 -4.81 11.50
N SER A 316 2.23 -4.67 11.78
CA SER A 316 3.05 -5.77 12.28
C SER A 316 3.19 -5.79 13.79
N ARG A 317 3.26 -4.61 14.43
CA ARG A 317 3.59 -4.48 15.86
C ARG A 317 2.45 -3.87 16.68
N LEU A 318 1.93 -2.72 16.23
CA LEU A 318 0.95 -1.94 16.95
C LEU A 318 -0.45 -2.01 16.31
N GLY A 319 -0.67 -3.01 15.45
CA GLY A 319 -1.97 -3.25 14.83
C GLY A 319 -3.02 -3.70 15.85
N ASN A 320 -4.23 -3.84 15.38
CA ASN A 320 -5.33 -4.34 16.19
C ASN A 320 -5.23 -5.87 16.31
N PHE A 321 -4.55 -6.36 17.35
CA PHE A 321 -4.40 -7.81 17.58
C PHE A 321 -5.75 -8.54 17.72
N ASP A 322 -6.84 -7.85 18.05
CA ASP A 322 -8.19 -8.42 18.02
C ASP A 322 -8.64 -8.87 16.62
N LEU A 323 -7.99 -8.36 15.57
CA LEU A 323 -8.20 -8.86 14.20
C LEU A 323 -7.83 -10.33 14.06
N LEU A 324 -6.89 -10.82 14.86
CA LEU A 324 -6.47 -12.22 14.87
C LEU A 324 -7.22 -13.07 15.92
N ALA A 325 -8.17 -12.50 16.65
CA ALA A 325 -9.01 -13.27 17.54
C ALA A 325 -9.92 -14.23 16.76
N PRO A 326 -10.15 -15.47 17.25
CA PRO A 326 -10.98 -16.45 16.58
C PRO A 326 -12.40 -15.89 16.30
N ARG A 327 -12.88 -16.09 15.06
CA ARG A 327 -14.21 -15.66 14.62
C ARG A 327 -15.00 -16.85 14.11
N GLY A 328 -16.06 -17.17 14.82
CA GLY A 328 -16.95 -18.26 14.43
C GLY A 328 -16.39 -19.65 14.77
N ASN A 329 -17.31 -20.59 14.96
CA ASN A 329 -16.99 -21.97 15.22
C ASN A 329 -17.51 -22.80 14.02
N VAL A 330 -16.61 -23.18 13.11
CA VAL A 330 -16.93 -24.01 11.95
C VAL A 330 -16.19 -25.34 12.12
N ASP A 331 -16.87 -26.44 11.90
CA ASP A 331 -16.29 -27.77 12.02
C ASP A 331 -15.18 -28.01 10.98
N GLU A 332 -14.23 -28.87 11.33
CA GLU A 332 -13.03 -29.15 10.54
C GLU A 332 -13.37 -29.69 9.14
N PHE A 333 -14.42 -30.49 9.01
CA PHE A 333 -14.85 -31.05 7.72
C PHE A 333 -15.31 -29.94 6.79
N THR A 334 -16.16 -29.03 7.28
CA THR A 334 -16.66 -27.87 6.52
C THR A 334 -15.51 -26.94 6.14
N LEU A 335 -14.58 -26.66 7.07
CA LEU A 335 -13.38 -25.89 6.79
C LEU A 335 -12.62 -26.47 5.59
N ARG A 336 -12.23 -27.73 5.65
CA ARG A 336 -11.49 -28.40 4.57
C ARG A 336 -12.23 -28.39 3.25
N ARG A 337 -13.53 -28.67 3.28
CA ARG A 337 -14.39 -28.71 2.09
C ARG A 337 -14.42 -27.36 1.38
N VAL A 338 -14.57 -26.25 2.13
CA VAL A 338 -14.57 -24.89 1.59
C VAL A 338 -13.21 -24.52 0.98
N TYR A 339 -12.11 -24.83 1.70
CA TYR A 339 -10.77 -24.55 1.21
C TYR A 339 -10.44 -25.33 -0.06
N THR A 340 -10.69 -26.65 -0.07
CA THR A 340 -10.45 -27.48 -1.25
C THR A 340 -11.21 -26.96 -2.47
N ALA A 341 -12.47 -26.61 -2.27
CA ALA A 341 -13.28 -26.04 -3.34
C ALA A 341 -12.74 -24.70 -3.88
N LEU A 342 -12.26 -23.82 -3.00
CA LEU A 342 -11.60 -22.58 -3.43
C LEU A 342 -10.29 -22.86 -4.16
N ALA A 343 -9.49 -23.82 -3.67
CA ALA A 343 -8.19 -24.18 -4.25
C ALA A 343 -8.30 -24.72 -5.69
N GLU A 344 -9.41 -25.40 -6.03
CA GLU A 344 -9.67 -25.87 -7.41
C GLU A 344 -9.68 -24.71 -8.43
N ASN A 345 -10.24 -23.55 -8.07
CA ASN A 345 -10.40 -22.41 -8.96
C ASN A 345 -9.41 -21.27 -8.66
N TRP A 346 -8.66 -21.34 -7.55
CA TRP A 346 -7.75 -20.32 -7.01
C TRP A 346 -8.43 -19.02 -6.56
N CYS A 347 -9.52 -18.62 -7.19
CA CYS A 347 -10.31 -17.46 -6.79
C CYS A 347 -11.79 -17.70 -7.02
N GLU A 348 -12.64 -17.33 -6.04
CA GLU A 348 -14.09 -17.45 -6.15
C GLU A 348 -14.79 -16.55 -5.12
N SER A 349 -16.01 -16.09 -5.44
CA SER A 349 -16.83 -15.32 -4.49
C SER A 349 -17.53 -16.23 -3.48
N ALA A 350 -17.78 -15.74 -2.28
CA ALA A 350 -18.49 -16.51 -1.24
C ALA A 350 -19.89 -16.97 -1.69
N PRO A 351 -20.72 -16.14 -2.39
CA PRO A 351 -21.99 -16.61 -2.92
C PRO A 351 -21.87 -17.74 -3.97
N SER A 352 -20.82 -17.72 -4.80
CA SER A 352 -20.57 -18.78 -5.78
C SER A 352 -20.18 -20.09 -5.10
N LEU A 353 -19.21 -20.02 -4.16
CA LEU A 353 -18.81 -21.16 -3.33
C LEU A 353 -19.99 -21.76 -2.57
N ALA A 354 -20.84 -20.91 -1.97
CA ALA A 354 -22.02 -21.35 -1.22
C ALA A 354 -22.98 -22.14 -2.10
N ARG A 355 -23.25 -21.65 -3.30
CA ARG A 355 -24.10 -22.36 -4.29
C ARG A 355 -23.46 -23.68 -4.73
N ARG A 356 -22.17 -23.69 -5.05
CA ARG A 356 -21.44 -24.88 -5.51
C ARG A 356 -21.35 -25.95 -4.42
N LEU A 357 -21.24 -25.53 -3.17
CA LEU A 357 -21.15 -26.44 -2.02
C LEU A 357 -22.50 -26.75 -1.37
N HIS A 358 -23.61 -26.19 -1.87
CA HIS A 358 -24.92 -26.32 -1.23
C HIS A 358 -24.86 -26.01 0.27
N THR A 359 -24.22 -24.90 0.64
CA THR A 359 -23.96 -24.48 2.03
C THR A 359 -24.36 -23.02 2.20
N ASP A 360 -24.70 -22.61 3.42
CA ASP A 360 -25.02 -21.22 3.72
C ASP A 360 -23.79 -20.31 3.47
N GLU A 361 -24.02 -19.13 2.88
CA GLU A 361 -22.97 -18.13 2.59
C GLU A 361 -22.27 -17.66 3.88
N ALA A 362 -23.00 -17.55 4.99
CA ALA A 362 -22.44 -17.15 6.26
C ALA A 362 -21.44 -18.20 6.80
N VAL A 363 -21.71 -19.49 6.61
CA VAL A 363 -20.80 -20.58 6.96
C VAL A 363 -19.56 -20.53 6.08
N VAL A 364 -19.72 -20.33 4.75
CA VAL A 364 -18.60 -20.19 3.82
C VAL A 364 -17.71 -19.00 4.20
N LYS A 365 -18.30 -17.83 4.46
CA LYS A 365 -17.56 -16.64 4.92
C LYS A 365 -16.81 -16.88 6.23
N SER A 366 -17.45 -17.58 7.18
CA SER A 366 -16.81 -17.93 8.47
C SER A 366 -15.63 -18.87 8.26
N ALA A 367 -15.76 -19.88 7.39
CA ALA A 367 -14.67 -20.78 7.04
C ALA A 367 -13.50 -20.05 6.36
N LEU A 368 -13.81 -19.18 5.39
CA LEU A 368 -12.80 -18.40 4.67
C LEU A 368 -12.10 -17.38 5.59
N ALA A 369 -12.81 -16.81 6.56
CA ALA A 369 -12.20 -15.94 7.57
C ALA A 369 -11.15 -16.68 8.42
N VAL A 370 -11.40 -17.95 8.78
CA VAL A 370 -10.42 -18.78 9.49
C VAL A 370 -9.16 -18.98 8.63
N TYR A 371 -9.29 -19.28 7.34
CA TYR A 371 -8.15 -19.43 6.45
C TYR A 371 -7.44 -18.11 6.14
N SER A 372 -8.15 -16.99 6.13
CA SER A 372 -7.54 -15.65 6.04
C SER A 372 -6.68 -15.35 7.27
N GLN A 373 -7.15 -15.71 8.47
CA GLN A 373 -6.38 -15.60 9.70
C GLN A 373 -5.17 -16.57 9.75
N LYS A 374 -5.23 -17.69 9.02
CA LYS A 374 -4.12 -18.64 8.86
C LYS A 374 -3.13 -18.23 7.76
N GLY A 375 -3.37 -17.14 7.02
CA GLY A 375 -2.50 -16.66 5.95
C GLY A 375 -2.56 -17.48 4.66
N GLN A 376 -3.59 -18.31 4.49
CA GLN A 376 -3.78 -19.18 3.33
C GLN A 376 -4.76 -18.61 2.29
N VAL A 377 -5.59 -17.63 2.70
CA VAL A 377 -6.60 -16.99 1.86
C VAL A 377 -6.54 -15.47 2.04
N LEU A 378 -6.74 -14.75 0.96
CA LEU A 378 -6.90 -13.31 0.93
C LEU A 378 -8.30 -12.97 0.39
N TYR A 379 -9.01 -12.03 1.03
CA TYR A 379 -10.20 -11.42 0.42
C TYR A 379 -9.78 -10.23 -0.44
N ASP A 380 -10.02 -10.32 -1.74
CA ASP A 380 -9.72 -9.26 -2.69
C ASP A 380 -10.87 -8.25 -2.75
N LEU A 381 -10.66 -7.07 -2.16
CA LEU A 381 -11.66 -6.01 -2.12
C LEU A 381 -12.03 -5.45 -3.51
N ALA A 382 -11.08 -5.46 -4.46
CA ALA A 382 -11.30 -4.97 -5.81
C ALA A 382 -12.22 -5.91 -6.60
N GLY A 383 -11.98 -7.22 -6.50
CA GLY A 383 -12.73 -8.25 -7.21
C GLY A 383 -13.95 -8.77 -6.44
N GLY A 384 -14.07 -8.51 -5.15
CA GLY A 384 -15.12 -9.09 -4.30
C GLY A 384 -15.01 -10.61 -4.16
N VAL A 385 -13.81 -11.18 -4.31
CA VAL A 385 -13.54 -12.62 -4.32
C VAL A 385 -12.51 -13.01 -3.26
N TYR A 386 -12.56 -14.27 -2.85
CA TYR A 386 -11.50 -14.87 -2.05
C TYR A 386 -10.46 -15.52 -2.96
N ARG A 387 -9.19 -15.37 -2.62
CA ARG A 387 -8.05 -15.89 -3.39
C ARG A 387 -7.16 -16.77 -2.53
N ILE A 388 -6.66 -17.85 -3.08
CA ILE A 388 -5.61 -18.65 -2.43
C ILE A 388 -4.33 -17.80 -2.37
N ARG A 389 -3.79 -17.56 -1.20
CA ARG A 389 -2.53 -16.87 -1.00
C ARG A 389 -1.81 -17.46 0.21
N GLU A 390 -0.86 -18.34 -0.04
CA GLU A 390 -0.11 -19.02 1.01
C GLU A 390 1.15 -18.24 1.36
N LEU A 391 1.19 -17.65 2.56
CA LEU A 391 2.37 -16.95 3.08
C LEU A 391 3.49 -17.88 3.49
N SER A 392 3.17 -19.11 3.85
CA SER A 392 4.13 -20.14 4.27
C SER A 392 3.67 -21.51 3.80
N ARG A 393 4.62 -22.37 3.47
CA ARG A 393 4.37 -23.80 3.19
C ARG A 393 4.10 -24.59 4.45
N GLU A 394 4.66 -24.14 5.58
CA GLU A 394 4.46 -24.77 6.89
C GLU A 394 3.34 -24.05 7.66
N PRO A 395 2.61 -24.77 8.53
CA PRO A 395 1.60 -24.15 9.39
C PRO A 395 2.21 -23.04 10.25
N LEU A 396 1.60 -21.86 10.23
CA LEU A 396 2.06 -20.72 11.01
C LEU A 396 1.77 -20.92 12.52
N PRO A 397 2.68 -20.52 13.42
CA PRO A 397 2.48 -20.57 14.87
C PRO A 397 1.55 -19.43 15.33
N LEU A 398 0.25 -19.53 15.02
CA LEU A 398 -0.73 -18.47 15.19
C LEU A 398 -0.83 -17.93 16.61
N GLU A 399 -0.70 -18.78 17.62
CA GLU A 399 -0.72 -18.36 19.03
C GLU A 399 0.42 -17.38 19.36
N GLN A 400 1.59 -17.59 18.76
CA GLN A 400 2.74 -16.70 18.93
C GLN A 400 2.59 -15.42 18.11
N LEU A 401 2.04 -15.53 16.89
CA LEU A 401 1.84 -14.40 15.98
C LEU A 401 0.68 -13.49 16.39
N ARG A 402 -0.23 -13.94 17.26
CA ARG A 402 -1.37 -13.15 17.73
C ARG A 402 -0.94 -11.88 18.45
N PHE A 403 0.17 -11.93 19.18
CA PHE A 403 0.68 -10.82 19.97
C PHE A 403 2.04 -10.35 19.45
N SER A 404 2.29 -9.05 19.47
CA SER A 404 3.59 -8.48 19.06
C SER A 404 4.68 -8.66 20.11
N SER A 405 4.31 -8.98 21.34
CA SER A 405 5.24 -9.15 22.45
C SER A 405 4.63 -10.00 23.58
N GLU A 406 5.49 -10.63 24.39
CA GLU A 406 5.08 -11.33 25.60
C GLU A 406 4.26 -10.45 26.56
N ARG A 407 4.52 -9.13 26.58
CA ARG A 407 3.80 -8.19 27.41
C ARG A 407 2.33 -8.02 26.97
N GLU A 408 2.09 -8.03 25.68
CA GLU A 408 0.71 -8.03 25.14
C GLU A 408 -0.02 -9.33 25.47
N ALA A 409 0.65 -10.47 25.33
CA ALA A 409 0.09 -11.76 25.71
C ALA A 409 -0.26 -11.81 27.20
N LYS A 410 0.63 -11.31 28.09
CA LYS A 410 0.35 -11.19 29.52
C LYS A 410 -0.82 -10.24 29.82
N ALA A 411 -0.87 -9.11 29.11
CA ALA A 411 -1.97 -8.15 29.26
C ALA A 411 -3.33 -8.79 28.89
N ASP A 412 -3.37 -9.59 27.83
CA ASP A 412 -4.56 -10.34 27.44
C ASP A 412 -4.98 -11.36 28.50
N ASN A 413 -4.00 -12.09 29.05
CA ASN A 413 -4.25 -13.03 30.13
C ASN A 413 -4.86 -12.36 31.39
N PHE A 414 -4.37 -11.15 31.75
CA PHE A 414 -4.95 -10.40 32.89
C PHE A 414 -6.40 -10.01 32.63
N ILE A 415 -6.75 -9.65 31.41
CA ILE A 415 -8.12 -9.30 31.02
C ILE A 415 -9.03 -10.53 31.06
N ASN A 416 -8.61 -11.62 30.42
CA ASN A 416 -9.36 -12.88 30.36
C ASN A 416 -9.59 -13.48 31.76
N ALA A 417 -8.61 -13.34 32.65
CA ALA A 417 -8.70 -13.76 34.05
C ALA A 417 -9.44 -12.73 34.95
N LYS A 418 -9.94 -11.61 34.39
CA LYS A 418 -10.63 -10.51 35.13
C LYS A 418 -9.80 -9.94 36.28
N LEU A 419 -8.49 -9.86 36.10
CA LEU A 419 -7.53 -9.34 37.09
C LEU A 419 -7.29 -7.82 36.97
N VAL A 420 -7.97 -7.16 36.04
CA VAL A 420 -7.86 -5.72 35.78
C VAL A 420 -9.08 -5.00 36.37
N LYS A 421 -8.83 -3.92 37.12
CA LYS A 421 -9.87 -3.06 37.62
C LYS A 421 -9.60 -1.62 37.23
N VAL A 422 -10.47 -1.04 36.39
CA VAL A 422 -10.48 0.40 36.12
C VAL A 422 -11.08 1.12 37.28
N GLU A 423 -10.37 2.06 37.89
CA GLU A 423 -10.80 2.79 39.09
C GLU A 423 -11.30 4.20 38.75
N SER A 424 -10.67 4.87 37.76
CA SER A 424 -11.11 6.17 37.26
C SER A 424 -10.83 6.37 35.79
N GLN A 425 -11.68 7.16 35.13
CA GLN A 425 -11.51 7.61 33.78
C GLN A 425 -11.95 9.08 33.68
N GLU A 426 -10.99 9.97 33.46
CA GLU A 426 -11.21 11.42 33.51
C GLU A 426 -10.65 12.08 32.25
N ARG A 427 -11.40 13.03 31.69
CA ARG A 427 -10.93 13.83 30.57
C ARG A 427 -10.08 14.98 31.08
N THR A 428 -8.84 15.06 30.58
CA THR A 428 -7.88 16.14 30.86
C THR A 428 -7.62 16.96 29.59
N ALA A 429 -6.84 18.04 29.70
CA ALA A 429 -6.42 18.83 28.54
C ALA A 429 -5.53 18.05 27.56
N GLU A 430 -4.83 17.03 28.03
CA GLU A 430 -3.89 16.21 27.24
C GLU A 430 -4.54 14.94 26.65
N GLY A 431 -5.75 14.63 27.07
CA GLY A 431 -6.47 13.41 26.65
C GLY A 431 -7.27 12.79 27.78
N VAL A 432 -7.57 11.52 27.69
CA VAL A 432 -8.26 10.75 28.71
C VAL A 432 -7.25 10.10 29.65
N ARG A 433 -7.28 10.47 30.92
CA ARG A 433 -6.53 9.81 31.99
C ARG A 433 -7.32 8.60 32.47
N ILE A 434 -6.71 7.45 32.47
CA ILE A 434 -7.25 6.20 32.97
C ILE A 434 -6.33 5.71 34.08
N ALA A 435 -6.90 5.42 35.24
CA ALA A 435 -6.17 4.86 36.37
C ALA A 435 -6.88 3.61 36.90
N GLY A 436 -6.11 2.67 37.37
CA GLY A 436 -6.63 1.41 37.87
C GLY A 436 -5.55 0.49 38.40
N SER A 437 -5.94 -0.73 38.70
CA SER A 437 -5.05 -1.73 39.29
C SER A 437 -5.12 -3.06 38.53
N VAL A 438 -3.99 -3.74 38.50
CA VAL A 438 -3.85 -5.07 37.91
C VAL A 438 -3.24 -6.02 38.93
N LEU A 439 -3.87 -7.15 39.13
CA LEU A 439 -3.37 -8.20 40.01
C LEU A 439 -2.44 -9.14 39.21
N ASP A 440 -1.16 -9.14 39.56
CA ASP A 440 -0.14 -10.02 38.96
C ASP A 440 0.58 -10.81 40.06
N ASN A 441 0.53 -12.13 40.01
CA ASN A 441 1.13 -13.03 41.00
C ASN A 441 0.81 -12.65 42.47
N ALA A 442 -0.45 -12.38 42.75
CA ALA A 442 -0.97 -11.93 44.05
C ALA A 442 -0.47 -10.52 44.50
N VAL A 443 0.26 -9.80 43.68
CA VAL A 443 0.66 -8.41 43.90
C VAL A 443 -0.25 -7.46 43.11
N LYS A 444 -0.82 -6.47 43.78
CA LYS A 444 -1.64 -5.44 43.15
C LYS A 444 -0.76 -4.28 42.68
N TYR A 445 -0.65 -4.09 41.36
CA TYR A 445 0.08 -2.98 40.78
C TYR A 445 -0.86 -1.84 40.39
N GLN A 446 -0.60 -0.64 40.86
CA GLN A 446 -1.28 0.56 40.40
C GLN A 446 -0.69 1.01 39.08
N ALA A 447 -1.56 1.25 38.10
CA ALA A 447 -1.20 1.72 36.78
C ALA A 447 -2.05 2.91 36.37
N SER A 448 -1.46 3.87 35.66
CA SER A 448 -2.16 5.00 35.04
C SER A 448 -1.62 5.28 33.65
N ILE A 449 -2.50 5.74 32.76
CA ILE A 449 -2.16 6.14 31.40
C ILE A 449 -2.94 7.40 31.02
N VAL A 450 -2.35 8.24 30.18
CA VAL A 450 -3.03 9.36 29.52
C VAL A 450 -2.98 9.11 28.01
N VAL A 451 -4.15 9.00 27.41
CA VAL A 451 -4.32 8.67 26.00
C VAL A 451 -4.95 9.86 25.29
N ASP A 452 -4.30 10.40 24.25
CA ASP A 452 -4.82 11.52 23.47
C ASP A 452 -5.93 11.10 22.49
N ASP A 453 -6.51 12.07 21.79
CA ASP A 453 -7.57 11.84 20.82
C ASP A 453 -7.13 11.04 19.56
N ASP A 454 -5.82 10.88 19.34
CA ASP A 454 -5.24 10.00 18.31
C ASP A 454 -4.86 8.62 18.89
N GLN A 455 -5.29 8.30 20.11
CA GLN A 455 -4.97 7.07 20.84
C GLN A 455 -3.46 6.88 21.12
N ARG A 456 -2.71 7.98 21.18
CA ARG A 456 -1.30 7.95 21.59
C ARG A 456 -1.18 8.05 23.10
N LEU A 457 -0.26 7.27 23.62
CA LEU A 457 0.12 7.36 25.02
C LEU A 457 0.95 8.63 25.26
N ARG A 458 0.43 9.60 26.01
CA ARG A 458 1.10 10.88 26.33
C ARG A 458 1.87 10.82 27.63
N ASP A 459 1.26 10.21 28.62
CA ASP A 459 1.85 10.01 29.94
C ASP A 459 1.41 8.65 30.49
N ALA A 460 2.23 8.11 31.37
CA ALA A 460 1.97 6.82 31.97
C ALA A 460 2.70 6.66 33.31
N GLY A 461 2.17 5.81 34.17
CA GLY A 461 2.76 5.45 35.45
C GLY A 461 2.44 4.02 35.84
N CYS A 462 3.40 3.31 36.45
CA CYS A 462 3.18 2.00 37.06
C CYS A 462 4.23 1.73 38.15
N GLU A 463 3.87 0.88 39.10
CA GLU A 463 4.77 0.50 40.19
C GLU A 463 5.66 -0.72 39.87
N CYS A 464 5.45 -1.37 38.69
CA CYS A 464 6.18 -2.57 38.32
C CYS A 464 7.67 -2.32 38.01
N PHE A 465 8.46 -3.38 38.10
CA PHE A 465 9.90 -3.33 37.86
C PHE A 465 10.25 -2.88 36.44
N PHE A 466 9.52 -3.39 35.43
CA PHE A 466 9.75 -3.01 34.02
C PHE A 466 9.61 -1.50 33.84
N TRP A 467 8.55 -0.90 34.39
CA TRP A 467 8.32 0.55 34.29
C TRP A 467 9.37 1.37 35.03
N LYS A 468 9.74 0.95 36.24
CA LYS A 468 10.80 1.65 37.01
C LYS A 468 12.11 1.73 36.26
N GLN A 469 12.48 0.67 35.54
CA GLN A 469 13.73 0.63 34.75
C GLN A 469 13.64 1.34 33.40
N ASN A 470 12.56 1.17 32.66
CA ASN A 470 12.52 1.52 31.24
C ASN A 470 11.69 2.79 30.96
N ARG A 471 10.75 3.15 31.84
CA ARG A 471 9.76 4.20 31.55
C ARG A 471 9.10 3.92 30.21
N LEU A 472 8.83 4.94 29.38
CA LEU A 472 8.28 4.77 28.02
C LEU A 472 9.33 4.43 26.94
N ARG A 473 10.62 4.34 27.27
CA ARG A 473 11.67 4.08 26.27
C ARG A 473 11.50 2.76 25.53
N LYS A 474 10.97 1.73 26.21
CA LYS A 474 10.64 0.42 25.63
C LYS A 474 9.14 0.18 25.50
N GLY A 475 8.35 1.27 25.47
CA GLY A 475 6.89 1.21 25.44
C GLY A 475 6.26 0.93 26.82
N PRO A 476 4.91 0.77 26.87
CA PRO A 476 4.16 0.48 28.08
C PRO A 476 4.46 -0.92 28.63
N CYS A 477 4.31 -1.07 29.94
CA CYS A 477 4.37 -2.39 30.58
C CYS A 477 3.04 -3.15 30.37
N GLU A 478 3.03 -4.45 30.67
CA GLU A 478 1.87 -5.34 30.58
C GLU A 478 0.66 -4.83 31.38
N HIS A 479 0.86 -4.21 32.54
CA HIS A 479 -0.21 -3.67 33.38
C HIS A 479 -0.88 -2.45 32.73
N MET A 480 -0.11 -1.57 32.09
CA MET A 480 -0.65 -0.43 31.33
C MET A 480 -1.40 -0.87 30.09
N LEU A 481 -0.88 -1.88 29.38
CA LEU A 481 -1.54 -2.48 28.22
C LEU A 481 -2.88 -3.10 28.62
N ALA A 482 -2.89 -3.84 29.72
CA ALA A 482 -4.11 -4.44 30.26
C ALA A 482 -5.13 -3.39 30.69
N LEU A 483 -4.68 -2.34 31.38
CA LEU A 483 -5.55 -1.24 31.80
C LEU A 483 -6.16 -0.50 30.58
N ARG A 484 -5.35 -0.22 29.55
CA ARG A 484 -5.82 0.42 28.32
C ARG A 484 -6.88 -0.39 27.59
N ARG A 485 -6.77 -1.71 27.60
CA ARG A 485 -7.72 -2.60 26.92
C ARG A 485 -9.02 -2.81 27.72
N ALA A 486 -8.95 -2.70 29.03
CA ALA A 486 -10.09 -2.85 29.91
C ALA A 486 -10.93 -1.56 30.04
N SER A 487 -10.41 -0.42 29.55
CA SER A 487 -11.07 0.89 29.55
C SER A 487 -11.75 1.19 28.22
#